data_bc5fc06853311ff747ea6a1871ada795
#
_entry.id   bc5fc06853311ff747ea6a1871ada795
#
_cell.length_a   1.000
_cell.length_b   1.000
_cell.length_c   1.000
_cell.angle_alpha   90.00
_cell.angle_beta   90.00
_cell.angle_gamma   90.00
#
_symmetry.space_group_name_H-M   'P 1'
#
loop_
_entity.id
_entity.type
_entity.pdbx_description
1 polymer ?
#
loop_
_entity_poly.entity_id
_entity_poly.type
_entity_poly.pdbx_seq_one_letter_code
_entity_poly.pdbx_strand_id
1 'polypeptide(L)'
;IALHQSAIINQCLQDWKIAKEDIDIIASHGQTIYHSPQSLHQQPGFGNATLQIGDGDHMAVATGIITISDFRQKHIAAGGEGAPLAVYGDYLIFSKTGENRIMLNMGGIGNFTFLSGDLDPAKVFSTDTGPCNTMMDTYMQKHFPGKYFDEDGAVAMQGTINESLLKALMNHSFFDQKKKKTTGPELFNLEY
;
A
#
# COMPACT_ATOMS: atom_id res chain seq x y z
N ILE A 1 -0.64 0.21 18.82
CA ILE A 1 -1.18 0.67 17.53
C ILE A 1 -2.66 0.99 17.68
N ALA A 2 -3.54 0.04 18.01
CA ALA A 2 -4.99 0.29 18.09
C ALA A 2 -5.35 1.50 18.98
N LEU A 3 -4.84 1.57 20.20
CA LEU A 3 -5.11 2.71 21.11
C LEU A 3 -4.58 4.04 20.57
N HIS A 4 -3.44 4.04 19.89
CA HIS A 4 -2.89 5.24 19.27
C HIS A 4 -3.78 5.71 18.11
N GLN A 5 -4.21 4.78 17.25
CA GLN A 5 -5.14 5.08 16.16
C GLN A 5 -6.50 5.57 16.70
N SER A 6 -7.00 4.96 17.79
CA SER A 6 -8.24 5.40 18.44
C SER A 6 -8.13 6.83 18.98
N ALA A 7 -6.98 7.18 19.57
CA ALA A 7 -6.74 8.55 20.04
C ALA A 7 -6.75 9.55 18.88
N ILE A 8 -6.14 9.20 17.75
CA ILE A 8 -6.17 10.05 16.52
C ILE A 8 -7.61 10.19 16.01
N ILE A 9 -8.38 9.09 15.93
CA ILE A 9 -9.78 9.13 15.47
C ILE A 9 -10.60 10.06 16.36
N ASN A 10 -10.51 9.88 17.68
CA ASN A 10 -11.24 10.73 18.62
C ASN A 10 -10.85 12.20 18.49
N GLN A 11 -9.56 12.50 18.28
CA GLN A 11 -9.10 13.85 18.03
C GLN A 11 -9.66 14.42 16.72
N CYS A 12 -9.62 13.65 15.63
CA CYS A 12 -10.19 14.07 14.35
C CYS A 12 -11.70 14.38 14.45
N LEU A 13 -12.45 13.53 15.15
CA LEU A 13 -13.90 13.78 15.37
C LEU A 13 -14.14 15.10 16.10
N GLN A 14 -13.31 15.41 17.10
CA GLN A 14 -13.39 16.70 17.82
C GLN A 14 -13.03 17.88 16.91
N ASP A 15 -11.92 17.79 16.19
CA ASP A 15 -11.42 18.86 15.32
C ASP A 15 -12.40 19.16 14.17
N TRP A 16 -13.00 18.14 13.63
CA TRP A 16 -13.98 18.23 12.54
C TRP A 16 -15.41 18.50 13.04
N LYS A 17 -15.63 18.48 14.35
CA LYS A 17 -16.94 18.65 14.99
C LYS A 17 -17.98 17.65 14.50
N ILE A 18 -17.56 16.41 14.32
CA ILE A 18 -18.42 15.28 13.95
C ILE A 18 -18.77 14.51 15.22
N ALA A 19 -20.05 14.27 15.46
CA ALA A 19 -20.49 13.43 16.57
C ALA A 19 -20.15 11.96 16.25
N LYS A 20 -19.72 11.20 17.24
CA LYS A 20 -19.40 9.78 17.03
C LYS A 20 -20.62 8.95 16.60
N GLU A 21 -21.80 9.41 16.96
CA GLU A 21 -23.10 8.84 16.60
C GLU A 21 -23.41 9.00 15.09
N ASP A 22 -22.74 9.94 14.42
CA ASP A 22 -22.86 10.15 12.97
C ASP A 22 -21.92 9.21 12.17
N ILE A 23 -21.10 8.42 12.85
CA ILE A 23 -20.20 7.44 12.23
C ILE A 23 -20.77 6.05 12.42
N ASP A 24 -21.19 5.42 11.34
CA ASP A 24 -21.76 4.07 11.37
C ASP A 24 -20.70 3.01 11.67
N ILE A 25 -19.47 3.19 11.13
CA ILE A 25 -18.45 2.15 11.18
C ILE A 25 -17.04 2.70 10.98
N ILE A 26 -16.07 2.08 11.65
CA ILE A 26 -14.64 2.22 11.38
C ILE A 26 -14.17 0.97 10.63
N ALA A 27 -13.47 1.16 9.51
CA ALA A 27 -12.77 0.09 8.80
C ALA A 27 -11.27 0.20 9.10
N SER A 28 -10.75 -0.72 9.91
CA SER A 28 -9.35 -0.72 10.35
C SER A 28 -8.55 -1.79 9.63
N HIS A 29 -7.62 -1.38 8.77
CA HIS A 29 -6.67 -2.30 8.13
C HIS A 29 -5.60 -2.80 9.13
N GLY A 30 -5.28 -2.02 10.16
CA GLY A 30 -4.11 -2.24 11.01
C GLY A 30 -2.79 -1.93 10.27
N GLN A 31 -1.69 -2.41 10.83
CA GLN A 31 -0.35 -2.27 10.25
C GLN A 31 0.20 -3.64 9.90
N THR A 32 0.51 -3.86 8.64
CA THR A 32 1.16 -5.10 8.20
C THR A 32 2.59 -5.17 8.74
N ILE A 33 2.88 -6.23 9.48
CA ILE A 33 4.22 -6.53 10.02
C ILE A 33 4.81 -7.82 9.45
N TYR A 34 3.99 -8.62 8.78
CA TYR A 34 4.43 -9.85 8.14
C TYR A 34 3.53 -10.14 6.94
N HIS A 35 4.14 -10.55 5.83
CA HIS A 35 3.43 -11.00 4.63
C HIS A 35 4.26 -12.05 3.92
N SER A 36 3.70 -13.26 3.81
CA SER A 36 4.39 -14.42 3.26
C SER A 36 3.42 -15.25 2.41
N PRO A 37 3.16 -14.83 1.19
CA PRO A 37 2.36 -15.60 0.26
C PRO A 37 3.12 -16.84 -0.20
N GLN A 38 2.40 -17.94 -0.40
CA GLN A 38 2.97 -19.21 -0.85
C GLN A 38 3.71 -19.08 -2.19
N SER A 39 3.25 -18.19 -3.06
CA SER A 39 3.92 -17.90 -4.33
C SER A 39 5.36 -17.38 -4.17
N LEU A 40 5.68 -16.73 -3.04
CA LEU A 40 7.03 -16.22 -2.75
C LEU A 40 7.87 -17.22 -1.95
N HIS A 41 7.34 -17.78 -0.84
CA HIS A 41 8.17 -18.64 0.02
C HIS A 41 8.29 -20.08 -0.50
N GLN A 42 7.36 -20.57 -1.30
CA GLN A 42 7.36 -21.88 -1.95
C GLN A 42 7.61 -23.07 -1.02
N GLN A 43 7.37 -22.95 0.29
CA GLN A 43 7.61 -23.98 1.28
C GLN A 43 6.47 -25.00 1.27
N PRO A 44 6.74 -26.31 1.06
CA PRO A 44 5.70 -27.33 1.09
C PRO A 44 5.00 -27.41 2.45
N GLY A 45 3.69 -27.56 2.44
CA GLY A 45 2.89 -27.72 3.65
C GLY A 45 2.50 -26.41 4.36
N PHE A 46 3.00 -25.26 3.89
CA PHE A 46 2.61 -23.95 4.40
C PHE A 46 1.82 -23.17 3.35
N GLY A 47 0.68 -22.62 3.75
CA GLY A 47 -0.16 -21.78 2.90
C GLY A 47 0.22 -20.30 2.95
N ASN A 48 -0.65 -19.48 2.38
CA ASN A 48 -0.50 -18.04 2.46
C ASN A 48 -0.60 -17.55 3.91
N ALA A 49 0.22 -16.59 4.29
CA ALA A 49 0.20 -15.98 5.62
C ALA A 49 0.39 -14.47 5.54
N THR A 50 -0.30 -13.75 6.41
CA THR A 50 -0.11 -12.31 6.61
C THR A 50 -0.48 -11.96 8.03
N LEU A 51 0.15 -10.94 8.60
CA LEU A 51 -0.15 -10.46 9.94
C LEU A 51 -0.22 -8.94 9.95
N GLN A 52 -1.37 -8.43 10.34
CA GLN A 52 -1.60 -7.04 10.65
C GLN A 52 -1.79 -6.89 12.15
N ILE A 53 -1.13 -5.90 12.75
CA ILE A 53 -1.33 -5.52 14.15
C ILE A 53 -2.20 -4.26 14.22
N GLY A 54 -3.04 -4.17 15.24
CA GLY A 54 -4.03 -3.12 15.40
C GLY A 54 -5.41 -3.73 15.59
N ASP A 55 -5.65 -4.22 16.81
CA ASP A 55 -6.85 -4.94 17.21
C ASP A 55 -8.10 -4.06 17.10
N GLY A 56 -9.11 -4.53 16.37
CA GLY A 56 -10.37 -3.81 16.12
C GLY A 56 -11.26 -3.71 17.36
N ASP A 57 -11.22 -4.69 18.29
CA ASP A 57 -12.01 -4.66 19.51
C ASP A 57 -11.52 -3.56 20.46
N HIS A 58 -10.19 -3.40 20.59
CA HIS A 58 -9.61 -2.29 21.33
C HIS A 58 -10.00 -0.92 20.73
N MET A 59 -10.07 -0.84 19.41
CA MET A 59 -10.49 0.38 18.73
C MET A 59 -11.97 0.65 18.96
N ALA A 60 -12.83 -0.36 18.82
CA ALA A 60 -14.28 -0.22 19.04
C ALA A 60 -14.58 0.23 20.47
N VAL A 61 -13.92 -0.35 21.48
CA VAL A 61 -14.08 0.05 22.88
C VAL A 61 -13.59 1.47 23.13
N ALA A 62 -12.42 1.84 22.58
CA ALA A 62 -11.81 3.16 22.82
C ALA A 62 -12.51 4.31 22.10
N THR A 63 -13.18 4.06 20.98
CA THR A 63 -13.93 5.08 20.23
C THR A 63 -15.43 5.04 20.50
N GLY A 64 -15.96 3.90 20.91
CA GLY A 64 -17.40 3.66 21.04
C GLY A 64 -18.09 3.49 19.68
N ILE A 65 -17.35 3.20 18.62
CA ILE A 65 -17.86 3.05 17.24
C ILE A 65 -17.60 1.61 16.78
N ILE A 66 -18.57 1.00 16.09
CA ILE A 66 -18.41 -0.34 15.51
C ILE A 66 -17.17 -0.35 14.61
N THR A 67 -16.31 -1.36 14.81
CA THR A 67 -15.06 -1.47 14.03
C THR A 67 -15.01 -2.81 13.31
N ILE A 68 -14.71 -2.78 12.00
CA ILE A 68 -14.37 -3.95 11.20
C ILE A 68 -12.86 -3.96 10.98
N SER A 69 -12.23 -5.12 11.19
CA SER A 69 -10.79 -5.36 11.01
C SER A 69 -10.51 -6.67 10.29
N ASP A 70 -9.24 -7.06 10.18
CA ASP A 70 -8.77 -8.35 9.63
C ASP A 70 -9.16 -8.63 8.17
N PHE A 71 -9.25 -7.61 7.35
CA PHE A 71 -9.63 -7.74 5.93
C PHE A 71 -8.74 -8.73 5.17
N ARG A 72 -7.43 -8.77 5.45
CA ARG A 72 -6.48 -9.64 4.76
C ARG A 72 -6.64 -11.10 5.18
N GLN A 73 -6.94 -11.37 6.45
CA GLN A 73 -7.20 -12.73 6.94
C GLN A 73 -8.42 -13.35 6.26
N LYS A 74 -9.45 -12.55 6.02
CA LYS A 74 -10.63 -13.03 5.28
C LYS A 74 -10.27 -13.45 3.85
N HIS A 75 -9.40 -12.71 3.17
CA HIS A 75 -8.92 -13.06 1.84
C HIS A 75 -8.12 -14.36 1.85
N ILE A 76 -7.23 -14.55 2.85
CA ILE A 76 -6.48 -15.80 3.03
C ILE A 76 -7.41 -16.97 3.32
N ALA A 77 -8.39 -16.82 4.20
CA ALA A 77 -9.37 -17.86 4.50
C ALA A 77 -10.19 -18.28 3.27
N ALA A 78 -10.37 -17.37 2.31
CA ALA A 78 -11.00 -17.64 1.02
C ALA A 78 -10.03 -18.22 -0.04
N GLY A 79 -8.79 -18.55 0.33
CA GLY A 79 -7.78 -19.12 -0.56
C GLY A 79 -6.91 -18.10 -1.30
N GLY A 80 -7.04 -16.81 -1.00
CA GLY A 80 -6.22 -15.74 -1.58
C GLY A 80 -4.91 -15.51 -0.83
N GLU A 81 -4.06 -14.64 -1.35
CA GLU A 81 -2.74 -14.32 -0.77
C GLU A 81 -2.77 -13.21 0.29
N GLY A 82 -3.94 -12.61 0.53
CA GLY A 82 -4.06 -11.47 1.47
C GLY A 82 -3.68 -10.12 0.86
N ALA A 83 -3.18 -10.11 -0.36
CA ALA A 83 -2.81 -8.92 -1.14
C ALA A 83 -2.95 -9.21 -2.64
N PRO A 84 -3.11 -8.17 -3.49
CA PRO A 84 -3.50 -6.81 -3.14
C PRO A 84 -4.97 -6.71 -2.75
N LEU A 85 -5.34 -5.81 -1.84
CA LEU A 85 -6.75 -5.56 -1.49
C LEU A 85 -7.30 -4.27 -2.11
N ALA A 86 -6.45 -3.26 -2.32
CA ALA A 86 -6.86 -1.98 -2.92
C ALA A 86 -7.54 -2.18 -4.29
N VAL A 87 -7.16 -3.21 -5.04
CA VAL A 87 -7.74 -3.55 -6.33
C VAL A 87 -9.26 -3.71 -6.32
N TYR A 88 -9.83 -4.20 -5.22
CA TYR A 88 -11.28 -4.31 -5.06
C TYR A 88 -11.95 -2.94 -4.94
N GLY A 89 -11.35 -2.06 -4.14
CA GLY A 89 -11.81 -0.68 -4.01
C GLY A 89 -11.67 0.08 -5.32
N ASP A 90 -10.53 -0.05 -5.99
CA ASP A 90 -10.28 0.55 -7.31
C ASP A 90 -11.35 0.12 -8.31
N TYR A 91 -11.63 -1.18 -8.39
CA TYR A 91 -12.63 -1.72 -9.31
C TYR A 91 -14.03 -1.18 -8.99
N LEU A 92 -14.45 -1.21 -7.73
CA LEU A 92 -15.80 -0.81 -7.33
C LEU A 92 -16.05 0.69 -7.46
N ILE A 93 -15.03 1.53 -7.23
CA ILE A 93 -15.18 2.98 -7.18
C ILE A 93 -14.88 3.64 -8.52
N PHE A 94 -13.85 3.16 -9.23
CA PHE A 94 -13.28 3.86 -10.38
C PHE A 94 -13.54 3.19 -11.73
N SER A 95 -14.13 1.98 -11.78
CA SER A 95 -14.49 1.36 -13.05
C SER A 95 -15.59 2.17 -13.76
N LYS A 96 -15.48 2.27 -15.09
CA LYS A 96 -16.46 2.98 -15.90
C LYS A 96 -16.63 2.30 -17.25
N THR A 97 -17.87 2.07 -17.64
CA THR A 97 -18.20 1.48 -18.93
C THR A 97 -17.61 2.28 -20.11
N GLY A 98 -16.95 1.58 -21.01
CA GLY A 98 -16.36 2.17 -22.21
C GLY A 98 -14.99 2.84 -22.00
N GLU A 99 -14.47 2.88 -20.76
CA GLU A 99 -13.19 3.50 -20.46
C GLU A 99 -12.24 2.51 -19.80
N ASN A 100 -11.10 2.21 -20.42
CA ASN A 100 -9.99 1.56 -19.74
C ASN A 100 -9.29 2.58 -18.84
N ARG A 101 -9.06 2.23 -17.57
CA ARG A 101 -8.44 3.12 -16.59
C ARG A 101 -7.23 2.47 -15.94
N ILE A 102 -6.27 3.29 -15.56
CA ILE A 102 -5.13 2.92 -14.73
C ILE A 102 -5.20 3.75 -13.46
N MET A 103 -5.31 3.09 -12.31
CA MET A 103 -5.21 3.69 -10.99
C MET A 103 -3.77 3.57 -10.53
N LEU A 104 -3.00 4.66 -10.65
CA LEU A 104 -1.59 4.70 -10.25
C LEU A 104 -1.47 5.10 -8.79
N ASN A 105 -0.82 4.27 -7.99
CA ASN A 105 -0.44 4.57 -6.63
C ASN A 105 1.06 4.86 -6.55
N MET A 106 1.40 6.05 -6.07
CA MET A 106 2.78 6.52 -5.87
C MET A 106 3.11 6.56 -4.37
N GLY A 107 3.16 5.39 -3.75
CA GLY A 107 3.50 5.19 -2.34
C GLY A 107 5.00 4.96 -2.12
N GLY A 108 5.36 4.16 -1.13
CA GLY A 108 6.74 3.72 -0.92
C GLY A 108 7.28 2.93 -2.12
N ILE A 109 6.49 1.98 -2.58
CA ILE A 109 6.62 1.28 -3.87
C ILE A 109 5.51 1.79 -4.79
N GLY A 110 5.85 2.08 -6.04
CA GLY A 110 4.88 2.44 -7.06
C GLY A 110 4.15 1.19 -7.56
N ASN A 111 2.84 1.29 -7.73
CA ASN A 111 2.03 0.22 -8.30
C ASN A 111 0.84 0.79 -9.06
N PHE A 112 0.24 -0.02 -9.92
CA PHE A 112 -1.02 0.38 -10.55
C PHE A 112 -2.02 -0.76 -10.63
N THR A 113 -3.30 -0.38 -10.68
CA THR A 113 -4.41 -1.27 -11.01
C THR A 113 -4.94 -0.91 -12.40
N PHE A 114 -5.06 -1.89 -13.29
CA PHE A 114 -5.74 -1.76 -14.57
C PHE A 114 -7.21 -2.14 -14.42
N LEU A 115 -8.09 -1.27 -14.89
CA LEU A 115 -9.55 -1.44 -14.90
C LEU A 115 -10.04 -1.46 -16.35
N SER A 116 -10.69 -2.56 -16.72
CA SER A 116 -11.21 -2.73 -18.08
C SER A 116 -12.54 -1.99 -18.26
N GLY A 117 -12.72 -1.32 -19.38
CA GLY A 117 -13.94 -0.57 -19.72
C GLY A 117 -15.16 -1.43 -20.04
N ASP A 118 -15.00 -2.75 -20.16
CA ASP A 118 -16.12 -3.70 -20.26
C ASP A 118 -16.64 -4.17 -18.91
N LEU A 119 -16.03 -3.68 -17.81
CA LEU A 119 -16.34 -4.01 -16.43
C LEU A 119 -16.16 -5.51 -16.09
N ASP A 120 -15.38 -6.25 -16.86
CA ASP A 120 -15.07 -7.65 -16.58
C ASP A 120 -14.03 -7.75 -15.45
N PRO A 121 -14.39 -8.22 -14.24
CA PRO A 121 -13.45 -8.33 -13.12
C PRO A 121 -12.30 -9.31 -13.40
N ALA A 122 -12.46 -10.25 -14.32
CA ALA A 122 -11.39 -11.19 -14.71
C ALA A 122 -10.24 -10.50 -15.46
N LYS A 123 -10.48 -9.32 -16.02
CA LYS A 123 -9.47 -8.52 -16.71
C LYS A 123 -8.77 -7.51 -15.82
N VAL A 124 -9.28 -7.31 -14.61
CA VAL A 124 -8.68 -6.41 -13.63
C VAL A 124 -7.39 -7.03 -13.09
N PHE A 125 -6.35 -6.25 -13.00
CA PHE A 125 -5.11 -6.67 -12.35
C PHE A 125 -4.37 -5.52 -11.72
N SER A 126 -3.55 -5.83 -10.72
CA SER A 126 -2.59 -4.92 -10.11
C SER A 126 -1.17 -5.46 -10.27
N THR A 127 -0.20 -4.56 -10.34
CA THR A 127 1.22 -4.90 -10.43
C THR A 127 2.08 -3.76 -9.91
N ASP A 128 3.19 -4.09 -9.29
CA ASP A 128 4.18 -3.11 -8.87
C ASP A 128 4.99 -2.61 -10.09
N THR A 129 5.37 -1.35 -10.05
CA THR A 129 6.15 -0.69 -11.11
C THR A 129 7.62 -0.52 -10.73
N GLY A 130 7.93 -0.53 -9.44
CA GLY A 130 9.29 -0.37 -8.93
C GLY A 130 9.36 0.57 -7.73
N PRO A 131 10.57 1.06 -7.42
CA PRO A 131 10.77 1.98 -6.29
C PRO A 131 10.02 3.29 -6.51
N CYS A 132 9.60 3.89 -5.40
CA CYS A 132 9.00 5.21 -5.38
C CYS A 132 9.51 5.98 -4.16
N ASN A 133 8.64 6.47 -3.27
CA ASN A 133 9.02 7.34 -2.17
C ASN A 133 10.01 6.70 -1.19
N THR A 134 9.89 5.40 -0.89
CA THR A 134 10.77 4.74 0.10
C THR A 134 12.25 4.96 -0.19
N MET A 135 12.66 4.83 -1.45
CA MET A 135 14.07 5.00 -1.84
C MET A 135 14.50 6.46 -1.73
N MET A 136 13.65 7.40 -2.15
CA MET A 136 13.89 8.84 -2.04
C MET A 136 13.95 9.28 -0.59
N ASP A 137 13.01 8.85 0.24
CA ASP A 137 12.94 9.20 1.66
C ASP A 137 14.16 8.67 2.42
N THR A 138 14.58 7.44 2.14
CA THR A 138 15.78 6.85 2.74
C THR A 138 17.03 7.63 2.34
N TYR A 139 17.12 8.08 1.10
CA TYR A 139 18.22 8.94 0.64
C TYR A 139 18.23 10.29 1.39
N MET A 140 17.06 10.92 1.53
CA MET A 140 16.90 12.16 2.27
C MET A 140 17.33 12.00 3.74
N GLN A 141 16.84 10.98 4.42
CA GLN A 141 17.21 10.71 5.82
C GLN A 141 18.70 10.48 6.01
N LYS A 142 19.37 9.86 5.05
CA LYS A 142 20.81 9.57 5.10
C LYS A 142 21.68 10.81 4.85
N HIS A 143 21.27 11.67 3.92
CA HIS A 143 22.13 12.75 3.41
C HIS A 143 21.75 14.15 3.90
N PHE A 144 20.53 14.31 4.44
CA PHE A 144 20.01 15.60 4.92
C PHE A 144 19.53 15.45 6.38
N PRO A 145 20.39 15.68 7.38
CA PRO A 145 20.04 15.49 8.79
C PRO A 145 18.78 16.25 9.20
N GLY A 146 17.84 15.55 9.85
CA GLY A 146 16.57 16.11 10.30
C GLY A 146 15.48 16.16 9.22
N LYS A 147 15.75 15.71 8.00
CA LYS A 147 14.74 15.55 6.95
C LYS A 147 14.32 14.09 6.86
N TYR A 148 13.01 13.85 6.78
CA TYR A 148 12.43 12.52 6.61
C TYR A 148 12.06 12.21 5.16
N PHE A 149 11.77 13.23 4.36
CA PHE A 149 11.43 13.18 2.95
C PHE A 149 11.79 14.52 2.28
N ASP A 150 11.72 14.59 0.97
CA ASP A 150 11.94 15.82 0.20
C ASP A 150 10.63 16.63 0.14
N GLU A 151 10.47 17.54 1.09
CA GLU A 151 9.29 18.39 1.21
C GLU A 151 9.15 19.29 -0.02
N ASP A 152 7.99 19.21 -0.68
CA ASP A 152 7.67 19.94 -1.92
C ASP A 152 8.67 19.69 -3.08
N GLY A 153 9.45 18.61 -3.00
CA GLY A 153 10.48 18.31 -4.00
C GLY A 153 11.62 19.33 -4.04
N ALA A 154 11.85 20.03 -2.93
CA ALA A 154 12.77 21.18 -2.89
C ALA A 154 14.23 20.81 -3.23
N VAL A 155 14.67 19.60 -2.89
CA VAL A 155 16.00 19.10 -3.24
C VAL A 155 16.02 18.61 -4.69
N ALA A 156 15.01 17.88 -5.10
CA ALA A 156 14.89 17.36 -6.46
C ALA A 156 14.86 18.50 -7.51
N MET A 157 14.16 19.59 -7.22
CA MET A 157 14.08 20.77 -8.11
C MET A 157 15.40 21.52 -8.31
N GLN A 158 16.39 21.30 -7.44
CA GLN A 158 17.73 21.88 -7.57
C GLN A 158 18.68 20.98 -8.37
N GLY A 159 18.27 19.74 -8.61
CA GLY A 159 19.08 18.75 -9.31
C GLY A 159 18.90 18.80 -10.82
N THR A 160 19.75 18.03 -11.49
CA THR A 160 19.64 17.72 -12.92
C THR A 160 19.61 16.22 -13.12
N ILE A 161 18.90 15.77 -14.16
CA ILE A 161 18.80 14.34 -14.46
C ILE A 161 20.19 13.80 -14.85
N ASN A 162 20.64 12.77 -14.16
CA ASN A 162 21.84 12.02 -14.53
C ASN A 162 21.44 10.80 -15.35
N GLU A 163 21.50 10.91 -16.65
CA GLU A 163 21.07 9.87 -17.60
C GLU A 163 21.86 8.55 -17.42
N SER A 164 23.14 8.62 -17.08
CA SER A 164 23.96 7.42 -16.84
C SER A 164 23.50 6.67 -15.59
N LEU A 165 23.21 7.38 -14.51
CA LEU A 165 22.66 6.80 -13.28
C LEU A 165 21.26 6.22 -13.52
N LEU A 166 20.38 6.98 -14.19
CA LEU A 166 19.03 6.49 -14.53
C LEU A 166 19.11 5.17 -15.32
N LYS A 167 19.99 5.12 -16.34
CA LYS A 167 20.19 3.90 -17.13
C LYS A 167 20.72 2.74 -16.28
N ALA A 168 21.63 3.00 -15.35
CA ALA A 168 22.15 1.98 -14.45
C ALA A 168 21.05 1.44 -13.53
N LEU A 169 20.27 2.31 -12.90
CA LEU A 169 19.14 1.93 -12.03
C LEU A 169 18.06 1.13 -12.79
N MET A 170 17.79 1.49 -14.04
CA MET A 170 16.81 0.75 -14.87
C MET A 170 17.34 -0.60 -15.39
N ASN A 171 18.63 -0.86 -15.29
CA ASN A 171 19.26 -2.11 -15.72
C ASN A 171 19.19 -3.19 -14.63
N HIS A 172 17.99 -3.50 -14.17
CA HIS A 172 17.75 -4.51 -13.15
C HIS A 172 16.70 -5.51 -13.62
N SER A 173 16.88 -6.80 -13.31
CA SER A 173 16.03 -7.90 -13.74
C SER A 173 14.54 -7.73 -13.37
N PHE A 174 14.23 -6.96 -12.36
CA PHE A 174 12.87 -6.59 -12.03
C PHE A 174 12.16 -5.91 -13.20
N PHE A 175 12.83 -5.01 -13.94
CA PHE A 175 12.22 -4.29 -15.05
C PHE A 175 12.08 -5.13 -16.32
N ASP A 176 12.86 -6.21 -16.43
CA ASP A 176 12.78 -7.14 -17.58
C ASP A 176 11.57 -8.08 -17.49
N GLN A 177 10.94 -8.19 -16.33
CA GLN A 177 9.80 -9.07 -16.12
C GLN A 177 8.56 -8.54 -16.84
N LYS A 178 8.05 -9.32 -17.79
CA LYS A 178 6.81 -9.01 -18.56
C LYS A 178 5.52 -9.44 -17.85
N LYS A 179 5.62 -10.15 -16.73
CA LYS A 179 4.46 -10.64 -15.96
C LYS A 179 4.11 -9.66 -14.84
N LYS A 180 2.90 -9.81 -14.28
CA LYS A 180 2.54 -9.15 -13.01
C LYS A 180 3.59 -9.48 -11.97
N LYS A 181 4.04 -8.46 -11.24
CA LYS A 181 5.14 -8.58 -10.29
C LYS A 181 4.84 -7.81 -9.02
N THR A 182 5.44 -8.25 -7.95
CA THR A 182 5.41 -7.59 -6.64
C THR A 182 6.83 -7.35 -6.16
N THR A 183 7.02 -6.31 -5.39
CA THR A 183 8.29 -5.96 -4.78
C THR A 183 8.07 -5.20 -3.48
N GLY A 184 9.16 -4.94 -2.76
CA GLY A 184 9.13 -4.20 -1.51
C GLY A 184 10.43 -3.42 -1.30
N PRO A 185 10.52 -2.71 -0.17
CA PRO A 185 11.72 -1.95 0.19
C PRO A 185 12.95 -2.83 0.42
N GLU A 186 12.78 -4.13 0.62
CA GLU A 186 13.89 -5.09 0.72
C GLU A 186 14.71 -5.20 -0.57
N LEU A 187 14.06 -5.02 -1.73
CA LEU A 187 14.75 -5.01 -3.02
C LEU A 187 15.26 -3.61 -3.40
N PHE A 188 14.45 -2.59 -3.15
CA PHE A 188 14.73 -1.20 -3.52
C PHE A 188 15.09 -0.38 -2.28
N ASN A 189 16.33 -0.50 -1.83
CA ASN A 189 16.93 0.26 -0.74
C ASN A 189 18.19 1.04 -1.23
N LEU A 190 18.99 1.56 -0.34
CA LEU A 190 20.20 2.31 -0.72
C LEU A 190 21.38 1.44 -1.17
N GLU A 191 21.24 0.12 -1.16
CA GLU A 191 22.24 -0.81 -1.71
C GLU A 191 21.93 -1.16 -3.17
N TYR A 192 20.71 -0.86 -3.63
CA TYR A 192 20.27 -1.01 -5.01
C TYR A 192 21.07 -0.10 -5.96
#